data_cb5facd7214947c6681226b3ed00cb3d
#
_entry.id   cb5facd7214947c6681226b3ed00cb3d
#
_cell.length_a   1.000
_cell.length_b   1.000
_cell.length_c   1.000
_cell.angle_alpha   90.00
_cell.angle_beta   90.00
_cell.angle_gamma   90.00
#
_symmetry.space_group_name_H-M   'P 1'
#
loop_
_entity.id
_entity.type
_entity.pdbx_description
1 polymer ?
#
loop_
_entity_poly.entity_id
_entity_poly.type
_entity_poly.pdbx_seq_one_letter_code
_entity_poly.pdbx_strand_id
1 'polypeptide(L)'
;MKKHTMNFMPLRRHAGKLMLAVLISAAAVTTQAQTGSSAESIVRNATIKFVGGENDQQSFIVSYPNEEGNRFNLTISDRAGNRLYQATYTDRNFSKVFTVPAFEDGKLIFSFRDSKTNSVQTYEVNATVKTYSEVKVKKIS
;
A
#
# COMPACT_ATOMS: atom_id res chain seq x y z
N MET A 1 -22.16 46.67 -36.97
CA MET A 1 -23.40 46.25 -36.34
C MET A 1 -24.12 45.26 -37.27
N LYS A 2 -24.05 43.95 -37.03
CA LYS A 2 -24.86 42.98 -37.76
C LYS A 2 -25.61 42.15 -36.73
N LYS A 3 -26.94 42.31 -36.77
CA LYS A 3 -27.89 41.52 -35.96
C LYS A 3 -28.07 40.15 -36.61
N HIS A 4 -27.79 39.08 -35.90
CA HIS A 4 -28.17 37.74 -36.29
C HIS A 4 -29.52 37.37 -35.67
N THR A 5 -30.51 37.25 -36.54
CA THR A 5 -31.85 36.78 -36.28
C THR A 5 -31.84 35.27 -36.16
N MET A 6 -32.29 34.74 -35.03
CA MET A 6 -32.57 33.31 -34.85
C MET A 6 -33.92 32.96 -35.48
N ASN A 7 -33.91 32.08 -36.44
CA ASN A 7 -35.11 31.47 -37.01
C ASN A 7 -35.55 30.27 -36.15
N PHE A 8 -36.70 30.38 -35.53
CA PHE A 8 -37.41 29.26 -34.93
C PHE A 8 -38.21 28.54 -36.02
N MET A 9 -37.94 27.25 -36.25
CA MET A 9 -38.79 26.36 -37.02
C MET A 9 -39.87 25.71 -36.14
N PRO A 10 -41.14 25.66 -36.57
CA PRO A 10 -42.20 25.07 -35.79
C PRO A 10 -42.24 23.55 -35.93
N LEU A 11 -42.41 22.92 -34.79
CA LEU A 11 -42.59 21.48 -34.62
C LEU A 11 -43.93 21.01 -35.19
N ARG A 12 -43.94 20.25 -36.28
CA ARG A 12 -45.14 19.60 -36.86
C ARG A 12 -45.46 18.36 -36.09
N ARG A 13 -46.58 18.36 -35.39
CA ARG A 13 -47.24 17.19 -34.81
C ARG A 13 -47.81 16.31 -35.94
N HIS A 14 -47.43 15.06 -36.03
CA HIS A 14 -48.19 14.04 -36.68
C HIS A 14 -48.62 13.00 -35.67
N ALA A 15 -49.93 13.00 -35.41
CA ALA A 15 -50.64 11.91 -34.75
C ALA A 15 -50.93 10.84 -35.81
N GLY A 16 -50.61 9.61 -35.55
CA GLY A 16 -50.88 8.47 -36.43
C GLY A 16 -50.73 7.13 -35.71
N LYS A 17 -51.82 6.69 -35.17
CA LYS A 17 -52.35 5.33 -35.04
C LYS A 17 -51.43 4.14 -34.76
N LEU A 18 -51.64 3.59 -33.57
CA LEU A 18 -51.63 2.19 -33.14
C LEU A 18 -51.36 1.12 -34.19
N MET A 19 -50.29 0.34 -34.00
CA MET A 19 -50.31 -1.10 -34.26
C MET A 19 -49.54 -1.85 -33.17
N LEU A 20 -50.32 -2.64 -32.44
CA LEU A 20 -49.88 -3.57 -31.39
C LEU A 20 -49.30 -4.81 -32.10
N ALA A 21 -47.99 -4.99 -32.07
CA ALA A 21 -47.34 -6.27 -32.45
C ALA A 21 -46.52 -6.73 -31.25
N VAL A 22 -47.12 -7.64 -30.46
CA VAL A 22 -46.45 -8.39 -29.43
C VAL A 22 -45.56 -9.43 -30.08
N LEU A 23 -44.25 -9.13 -30.17
CA LEU A 23 -43.24 -10.15 -30.49
C LEU A 23 -42.48 -10.45 -29.17
N ILE A 24 -42.92 -11.57 -28.56
CA ILE A 24 -42.16 -12.19 -27.47
C ILE A 24 -40.93 -12.84 -28.07
N SER A 25 -39.83 -12.13 -28.14
CA SER A 25 -38.51 -12.72 -28.39
C SER A 25 -37.93 -13.09 -27.01
N ALA A 26 -37.94 -14.38 -26.69
CA ALA A 26 -37.19 -14.95 -25.60
C ALA A 26 -35.69 -14.72 -25.88
N ALA A 27 -35.13 -13.64 -25.37
CA ALA A 27 -33.69 -13.45 -25.31
C ALA A 27 -33.18 -14.40 -24.23
N ALA A 28 -32.56 -15.50 -24.66
CA ALA A 28 -31.74 -16.33 -23.79
C ALA A 28 -30.58 -15.47 -23.33
N VAL A 29 -30.67 -14.99 -22.09
CA VAL A 29 -29.55 -14.36 -21.41
C VAL A 29 -28.57 -15.47 -21.09
N THR A 30 -27.60 -15.69 -21.98
CA THR A 30 -26.41 -16.45 -21.63
C THR A 30 -25.62 -15.59 -20.65
N THR A 31 -25.84 -15.83 -19.36
CA THR A 31 -24.91 -15.39 -18.31
C THR A 31 -23.59 -16.11 -18.55
N GLN A 32 -22.70 -15.46 -19.26
CA GLN A 32 -21.28 -15.82 -19.20
C GLN A 32 -20.86 -15.52 -17.77
N ALA A 33 -20.77 -16.56 -16.96
CA ALA A 33 -20.01 -16.52 -15.74
C ALA A 33 -18.56 -16.23 -16.17
N GLN A 34 -18.17 -14.97 -16.13
CA GLN A 34 -16.78 -14.61 -16.06
C GLN A 34 -16.26 -15.20 -14.76
N THR A 35 -15.69 -16.39 -14.82
CA THR A 35 -14.73 -16.84 -13.83
C THR A 35 -13.57 -15.87 -13.90
N GLY A 36 -13.73 -14.71 -13.29
CA GLY A 36 -12.63 -13.87 -12.91
C GLY A 36 -11.75 -14.73 -12.04
N SER A 37 -10.68 -15.27 -12.62
CA SER A 37 -9.53 -15.73 -11.88
C SER A 37 -9.03 -14.50 -11.12
N SER A 38 -9.57 -14.28 -9.92
CA SER A 38 -8.89 -13.48 -8.92
C SER A 38 -7.62 -14.28 -8.64
N ALA A 39 -6.55 -13.90 -9.35
CA ALA A 39 -5.23 -14.22 -8.89
C ALA A 39 -5.20 -13.68 -7.46
N GLU A 40 -5.35 -14.58 -6.49
CA GLU A 40 -5.09 -14.29 -5.09
C GLU A 40 -3.68 -13.71 -5.09
N SER A 41 -3.58 -12.40 -5.00
CA SER A 41 -2.31 -11.75 -4.79
C SER A 41 -1.84 -12.24 -3.42
N ILE A 42 -0.94 -13.21 -3.44
CA ILE A 42 -0.26 -13.69 -2.23
C ILE A 42 0.37 -12.44 -1.63
N VAL A 43 -0.26 -11.91 -0.59
CA VAL A 43 0.25 -10.74 0.12
C VAL A 43 1.52 -11.20 0.82
N ARG A 44 2.66 -10.92 0.21
CA ARG A 44 3.97 -11.22 0.75
C ARG A 44 4.28 -10.17 1.79
N ASN A 45 4.11 -10.51 3.06
CA ASN A 45 4.37 -9.60 4.16
C ASN A 45 5.86 -9.61 4.51
N ALA A 46 6.45 -8.42 4.60
CA ALA A 46 7.75 -8.26 5.20
C ALA A 46 7.68 -8.54 6.71
N THR A 47 8.80 -8.96 7.28
CA THR A 47 8.96 -9.12 8.73
C THR A 47 10.05 -8.18 9.20
N ILE A 48 9.78 -7.40 10.26
CA ILE A 48 10.73 -6.51 10.89
C ILE A 48 10.83 -6.92 12.36
N LYS A 49 12.03 -7.31 12.77
CA LYS A 49 12.30 -7.79 14.13
C LYS A 49 13.40 -6.95 14.77
N PHE A 50 13.10 -6.32 15.89
CA PHE A 50 14.11 -5.66 16.72
C PHE A 50 15.05 -6.70 17.33
N VAL A 51 16.36 -6.49 17.25
CA VAL A 51 17.38 -7.41 17.76
C VAL A 51 18.26 -6.82 18.83
N GLY A 52 18.19 -5.53 19.07
CA GLY A 52 18.91 -4.85 20.15
C GLY A 52 19.29 -3.43 19.81
N GLY A 53 19.81 -2.72 20.82
CA GLY A 53 20.34 -1.37 20.68
C GLY A 53 21.60 -1.22 21.51
N GLU A 54 22.60 -0.52 20.98
CA GLU A 54 23.86 -0.22 21.63
C GLU A 54 24.42 1.11 21.07
N ASN A 55 25.11 1.89 21.90
CA ASN A 55 25.77 3.13 21.48
C ASN A 55 24.88 4.10 20.69
N ASP A 56 23.69 4.38 21.19
CA ASP A 56 22.69 5.23 20.54
C ASP A 56 22.28 4.75 19.14
N GLN A 57 22.35 3.45 18.92
CA GLN A 57 21.89 2.80 17.70
C GLN A 57 20.91 1.67 18.03
N GLN A 58 20.03 1.38 17.08
CA GLN A 58 19.07 0.29 17.16
C GLN A 58 19.16 -0.58 15.92
N SER A 59 19.12 -1.89 16.12
CA SER A 59 19.28 -2.87 15.03
C SER A 59 18.02 -3.68 14.82
N PHE A 60 17.69 -3.89 13.56
CA PHE A 60 16.51 -4.63 13.11
C PHE A 60 16.91 -5.66 12.06
N ILE A 61 16.41 -6.89 12.20
CA ILE A 61 16.41 -7.85 11.09
C ILE A 61 15.17 -7.56 10.25
N VAL A 62 15.40 -7.31 8.97
CA VAL A 62 14.35 -7.05 7.99
C VAL A 62 14.37 -8.18 6.97
N SER A 63 13.27 -8.90 6.86
CA SER A 63 13.10 -9.99 5.90
C SER A 63 11.93 -9.69 4.96
N TYR A 64 12.12 -9.97 3.67
CA TYR A 64 11.09 -9.78 2.65
C TYR A 64 11.07 -10.99 1.72
N PRO A 65 9.95 -11.74 1.66
CA PRO A 65 9.82 -12.86 0.75
C PRO A 65 9.68 -12.36 -0.69
N ASN A 66 10.68 -12.62 -1.51
CA ASN A 66 10.77 -12.19 -2.91
C ASN A 66 11.07 -13.37 -3.82
N GLU A 67 10.25 -14.40 -3.76
CA GLU A 67 10.47 -15.69 -4.44
C GLU A 67 10.74 -15.56 -5.94
N GLU A 68 10.15 -14.57 -6.60
CA GLU A 68 10.35 -14.32 -8.03
C GLU A 68 11.65 -13.56 -8.32
N GLY A 69 12.31 -13.00 -7.30
CA GLY A 69 13.50 -12.17 -7.49
C GLY A 69 13.19 -10.83 -8.18
N ASN A 70 11.97 -10.32 -8.01
CA ASN A 70 11.59 -9.02 -8.54
C ASN A 70 12.43 -7.90 -7.89
N ARG A 71 12.64 -6.84 -8.65
CA ARG A 71 13.27 -5.64 -8.09
C ARG A 71 12.33 -4.95 -7.12
N PHE A 72 12.80 -4.68 -5.92
CA PHE A 72 12.07 -3.87 -4.95
C PHE A 72 12.98 -2.82 -4.32
N ASN A 73 12.40 -1.72 -3.89
CA ASN A 73 13.07 -0.65 -3.17
C ASN A 73 12.66 -0.68 -1.70
N LEU A 74 13.66 -0.72 -0.80
CA LEU A 74 13.46 -0.56 0.64
C LEU A 74 13.86 0.85 1.04
N THR A 75 12.97 1.55 1.70
CA THR A 75 13.21 2.86 2.31
C THR A 75 12.96 2.78 3.81
N ILE A 76 13.86 3.34 4.61
CA ILE A 76 13.68 3.54 6.05
C ILE A 76 13.67 5.04 6.30
N SER A 77 12.64 5.54 6.95
CA SER A 77 12.50 6.96 7.30
C SER A 77 12.09 7.14 8.75
N ASP A 78 12.33 8.33 9.29
CA ASP A 78 11.86 8.72 10.60
C ASP A 78 10.41 9.26 10.57
N ARG A 79 9.91 9.67 11.74
CA ARG A 79 8.57 10.25 11.90
C ARG A 79 8.38 11.52 11.08
N ALA A 80 9.43 12.32 10.89
CA ALA A 80 9.36 13.57 10.13
C ALA A 80 9.41 13.35 8.62
N GLY A 81 9.62 12.09 8.18
CA GLY A 81 9.76 11.72 6.78
C GLY A 81 11.18 11.84 6.24
N ASN A 82 12.17 12.12 7.12
CA ASN A 82 13.57 12.13 6.71
C ASN A 82 13.99 10.72 6.38
N ARG A 83 14.63 10.56 5.21
CA ARG A 83 15.12 9.26 4.75
C ARG A 83 16.43 8.93 5.44
N LEU A 84 16.41 7.85 6.24
CA LEU A 84 17.59 7.33 6.94
C LEU A 84 18.34 6.33 6.05
N TYR A 85 17.63 5.59 5.22
CA TYR A 85 18.18 4.58 4.33
C TYR A 85 17.30 4.38 3.10
N GLN A 86 17.93 4.07 1.96
CA GLN A 86 17.23 3.63 0.76
C GLN A 86 18.15 2.79 -0.11
N ALA A 87 17.70 1.63 -0.54
CA ALA A 87 18.38 0.82 -1.55
C ALA A 87 17.40 -0.07 -2.31
N THR A 88 17.87 -0.55 -3.46
CA THR A 88 17.12 -1.47 -4.32
C THR A 88 17.73 -2.85 -4.24
N TYR A 89 16.89 -3.87 -4.17
CA TYR A 89 17.25 -5.27 -4.02
C TYR A 89 16.52 -6.16 -5.01
N THR A 90 17.11 -7.33 -5.28
CA THR A 90 16.54 -8.40 -6.11
C THR A 90 16.67 -9.77 -5.44
N ASP A 91 17.15 -9.81 -4.20
CA ASP A 91 17.36 -11.05 -3.45
C ASP A 91 16.03 -11.81 -3.29
N ARG A 92 16.01 -13.10 -3.63
CA ARG A 92 14.79 -13.94 -3.50
C ARG A 92 14.40 -14.16 -2.04
N ASN A 93 15.39 -14.38 -1.18
CA ASN A 93 15.23 -14.54 0.27
C ASN A 93 15.92 -13.38 0.98
N PHE A 94 15.36 -12.19 0.82
CA PHE A 94 15.94 -11.02 1.44
C PHE A 94 15.83 -11.10 2.96
N SER A 95 16.98 -11.04 3.62
CA SER A 95 17.07 -10.93 5.08
C SER A 95 18.37 -10.23 5.45
N LYS A 96 18.27 -9.02 6.00
CA LYS A 96 19.43 -8.18 6.35
C LYS A 96 19.22 -7.48 7.68
N VAL A 97 20.33 -7.19 8.36
CA VAL A 97 20.35 -6.35 9.56
C VAL A 97 20.52 -4.89 9.14
N PHE A 98 19.68 -4.03 9.68
CA PHE A 98 19.76 -2.60 9.53
C PHE A 98 19.96 -1.96 10.89
N THR A 99 20.99 -1.13 10.99
CA THR A 99 21.29 -0.36 12.19
C THR A 99 20.99 1.11 11.90
N VAL A 100 20.17 1.72 12.71
CA VAL A 100 19.75 3.12 12.59
C VAL A 100 20.02 3.85 13.90
N PRO A 101 20.15 5.19 13.90
CA PRO A 101 20.23 5.97 15.11
C PRO A 101 19.06 5.64 16.05
N ALA A 102 19.33 5.59 17.36
CA ALA A 102 18.26 5.39 18.33
C ALA A 102 17.24 6.55 18.23
N PHE A 103 15.99 6.19 18.35
CA PHE A 103 14.89 7.14 18.34
C PHE A 103 14.09 6.95 19.63
N GLU A 104 14.10 7.97 20.47
CA GLU A 104 13.31 8.03 21.68
C GLU A 104 11.95 8.63 21.35
N ASP A 105 10.85 8.02 21.84
CA ASP A 105 9.47 8.46 21.62
C ASP A 105 9.14 8.77 20.14
N GLY A 106 9.78 8.05 19.25
CA GLY A 106 9.63 8.21 17.82
C GLY A 106 9.08 6.97 17.13
N LYS A 107 8.99 7.10 15.81
CA LYS A 107 8.65 6.00 14.94
C LYS A 107 9.63 5.89 13.78
N LEU A 108 9.89 4.65 13.36
CA LEU A 108 10.51 4.34 12.09
C LEU A 108 9.46 3.80 11.13
N ILE A 109 9.61 4.15 9.87
CA ILE A 109 8.75 3.70 8.79
C ILE A 109 9.61 2.93 7.81
N PHE A 110 9.29 1.65 7.63
CA PHE A 110 9.89 0.78 6.62
C PHE A 110 8.93 0.66 5.44
N SER A 111 9.36 1.03 4.26
CA SER A 111 8.54 1.00 3.06
C SER A 111 9.19 0.13 1.99
N PHE A 112 8.45 -0.86 1.49
CA PHE A 112 8.86 -1.76 0.42
C PHE A 112 8.03 -1.45 -0.82
N ARG A 113 8.68 -1.05 -1.90
CA ARG A 113 8.03 -0.80 -3.19
C ARG A 113 8.48 -1.84 -4.20
N ASP A 114 7.57 -2.67 -4.66
CA ASP A 114 7.81 -3.59 -5.76
C ASP A 114 7.84 -2.81 -7.09
N SER A 115 8.91 -2.98 -7.87
CA SER A 115 9.09 -2.25 -9.13
C SER A 115 8.23 -2.81 -10.28
N LYS A 116 7.80 -4.06 -10.19
CA LYS A 116 6.99 -4.73 -11.21
C LYS A 116 5.51 -4.37 -11.07
N THR A 117 4.98 -4.47 -9.87
CA THR A 117 3.57 -4.22 -9.57
C THR A 117 3.28 -2.80 -9.12
N ASN A 118 4.34 -2.04 -8.79
CA ASN A 118 4.28 -0.71 -8.20
C ASN A 118 3.54 -0.68 -6.84
N SER A 119 3.30 -1.85 -6.24
CA SER A 119 2.69 -1.95 -4.92
C SER A 119 3.65 -1.48 -3.84
N VAL A 120 3.10 -0.92 -2.78
CA VAL A 120 3.86 -0.42 -1.63
C VAL A 120 3.32 -1.04 -0.36
N GLN A 121 4.22 -1.64 0.43
CA GLN A 121 3.91 -2.11 1.80
C GLN A 121 4.65 -1.21 2.77
N THR A 122 3.97 -0.73 3.79
CA THR A 122 4.53 0.18 4.79
C THR A 122 4.32 -0.39 6.19
N TYR A 123 5.38 -0.40 6.99
CA TYR A 123 5.39 -0.88 8.36
C TYR A 123 5.87 0.24 9.28
N GLU A 124 5.18 0.43 10.39
CA GLU A 124 5.54 1.38 11.42
C GLU A 124 6.11 0.64 12.64
N VAL A 125 7.28 1.06 13.07
CA VAL A 125 7.93 0.59 14.30
C VAL A 125 7.91 1.74 15.30
N ASN A 126 7.25 1.54 16.43
CA ASN A 126 7.17 2.51 17.51
C ASN A 126 8.14 2.11 18.62
N ALA A 127 8.98 3.04 19.06
CA ALA A 127 9.79 2.89 20.25
C ALA A 127 9.06 3.51 21.46
N THR A 128 8.98 2.74 22.53
CA THR A 128 8.50 3.24 23.83
C THR A 128 9.62 3.06 24.84
N VAL A 129 10.11 4.15 25.39
CA VAL A 129 11.12 4.13 26.46
C VAL A 129 10.42 3.84 27.78
N LYS A 130 10.82 2.77 28.46
CA LYS A 130 10.41 2.47 29.83
C LYS A 130 11.62 2.66 30.76
N THR A 131 11.54 3.62 31.64
CA THR A 131 12.58 3.84 32.65
C THR A 131 12.31 2.94 33.87
N TYR A 132 13.28 2.11 34.19
CA TYR A 132 13.26 1.29 35.42
C TYR A 132 14.25 1.87 36.42
N SER A 133 13.81 2.13 37.65
CA SER A 133 14.69 2.51 38.72
C SER A 133 15.02 1.28 39.57
N GLU A 134 16.30 0.94 39.68
CA GLU A 134 16.78 -0.09 40.56
C GLU A 134 17.27 0.55 41.86
N VAL A 135 16.67 0.18 42.98
CA VAL A 135 17.12 0.64 44.31
C VAL A 135 17.90 -0.47 44.99
N LYS A 136 19.18 -0.25 45.22
CA LYS A 136 20.04 -1.19 45.94
C LYS A 136 20.19 -0.70 47.39
N VAL A 137 19.76 -1.51 48.33
CA VAL A 137 19.96 -1.25 49.78
C VAL A 137 21.16 -2.05 50.24
N LYS A 138 22.16 -1.37 50.83
CA LYS A 138 23.34 -1.99 51.40
C LYS A 138 23.33 -1.76 52.91
N LYS A 139 23.45 -2.82 53.72
CA LYS A 139 23.70 -2.71 55.15
C LYS A 139 25.15 -2.30 55.37
N ILE A 140 25.40 -1.24 56.14
CA ILE A 140 26.74 -0.68 56.40
C ILE A 140 27.28 -0.96 57.79
N SER A 141 26.45 -1.49 58.70
CA SER A 141 26.90 -2.09 59.97
C SER A 141 25.77 -2.88 60.63
#